data_7bb24332b1d71326f262a7f03b0fe5e8
#
_entry.id   7bb24332b1d71326f262a7f03b0fe5e8
#
_cell.length_a   1.000
_cell.length_b   1.000
_cell.length_c   1.000
_cell.angle_alpha   90.00
_cell.angle_beta   90.00
_cell.angle_gamma   90.00
#
_symmetry.space_group_name_H-M   'P 1'
#
loop_
_entity.id
_entity.type
_entity.pdbx_description
1 polymer ?
#
loop_
_entity_poly.entity_id
_entity_poly.type
_entity_poly.pdbx_seq_one_letter_code
_entity_poly.pdbx_strand_id
1 'polypeptide(L)'
;WTMRMFAGFGSAGETNERFKYLLKQGQTGLSTAFDLPTLYGYDSDSSFAAGEFGECGVGVSSLEDMSILFNDIPLDKVTTSMTINSPAAMIWAMYIANAENQGVPKSKLGGTIQNDILKEYIAQKEYIFPPHPSMRLVTDTVEYGTKNMPRWNTISISGYHIREAGSTAVQELAFTLADGYAYADWAIERGLNVDEFAPRFS
;
A
#
# COMPACT_ATOMS: atom_id res chain seq x y z
N TRP A 1 9.08 13.36 13.98
CA TRP A 1 9.62 13.25 12.62
C TRP A 1 9.95 11.80 12.30
N THR A 2 9.32 11.25 11.27
CA THR A 2 9.59 9.89 10.80
C THR A 2 10.57 9.98 9.62
N MET A 3 11.73 9.33 9.75
CA MET A 3 12.69 9.19 8.66
C MET A 3 12.39 7.90 7.91
N ARG A 4 12.17 8.01 6.60
CA ARG A 4 11.72 6.91 5.77
C ARG A 4 12.25 7.05 4.35
N MET A 5 12.89 5.99 3.84
CA MET A 5 13.33 5.91 2.44
C MET A 5 12.47 4.88 1.71
N PHE A 6 12.07 5.20 0.49
CA PHE A 6 11.42 4.25 -0.42
C PHE A 6 12.45 3.21 -0.88
N ALA A 7 12.19 1.95 -0.61
CA ALA A 7 13.11 0.87 -0.89
C ALA A 7 12.38 -0.43 -1.23
N GLY A 8 12.95 -1.16 -2.16
CA GLY A 8 12.50 -2.47 -2.62
C GLY A 8 13.29 -2.83 -3.87
N PHE A 9 13.82 -4.04 -3.91
CA PHE A 9 14.67 -4.51 -5.00
C PHE A 9 14.84 -6.02 -4.88
N GLY A 10 14.79 -6.72 -5.99
CA GLY A 10 15.07 -8.14 -6.06
C GLY A 10 14.10 -9.00 -5.26
N SER A 11 14.64 -9.97 -4.57
CA SER A 11 13.89 -10.87 -3.69
C SER A 11 13.48 -10.21 -2.37
N ALA A 12 12.51 -10.83 -1.69
CA ALA A 12 12.11 -10.44 -0.34
C ALA A 12 13.29 -10.43 0.65
N GLY A 13 14.22 -11.38 0.51
CA GLY A 13 15.42 -11.47 1.36
C GLY A 13 16.37 -10.29 1.15
N GLU A 14 16.68 -9.92 -0.08
CA GLU A 14 17.55 -8.79 -0.40
C GLU A 14 16.96 -7.47 0.10
N THR A 15 15.67 -7.29 -0.07
CA THR A 15 14.97 -6.10 0.44
C THR A 15 14.91 -6.10 1.98
N ASN A 16 14.73 -7.25 2.63
CA ASN A 16 14.81 -7.36 4.09
C ASN A 16 16.17 -6.90 4.64
N GLU A 17 17.27 -7.34 4.03
CA GLU A 17 18.63 -6.87 4.39
C GLU A 17 18.74 -5.34 4.24
N ARG A 18 18.17 -4.79 3.17
CA ARG A 18 18.12 -3.33 2.98
C ARG A 18 17.31 -2.63 4.08
N PHE A 19 16.15 -3.15 4.45
CA PHE A 19 15.34 -2.61 5.54
C PHE A 19 16.07 -2.62 6.86
N LYS A 20 16.72 -3.74 7.22
CA LYS A 20 17.55 -3.85 8.42
C LYS A 20 18.69 -2.83 8.42
N TYR A 21 19.37 -2.67 7.29
CA TYR A 21 20.41 -1.65 7.14
C TYR A 21 19.86 -0.23 7.39
N LEU A 22 18.73 0.13 6.77
CA LEU A 22 18.11 1.45 6.92
C LEU A 22 17.72 1.74 8.38
N LEU A 23 17.12 0.77 9.07
CA LEU A 23 16.80 0.90 10.49
C LEU A 23 18.06 1.07 11.34
N LYS A 24 19.13 0.33 11.04
CA LYS A 24 20.44 0.49 11.72
C LYS A 24 21.04 1.87 11.48
N GLN A 25 20.76 2.51 10.33
CA GLN A 25 21.19 3.89 10.03
C GLN A 25 20.30 4.96 10.68
N GLY A 26 19.32 4.57 11.48
CA GLY A 26 18.48 5.48 12.24
C GLY A 26 17.14 5.82 11.61
N GLN A 27 16.72 5.12 10.57
CA GLN A 27 15.34 5.26 10.07
C GLN A 27 14.33 4.76 11.10
N THR A 28 13.17 5.40 11.14
CA THR A 28 12.09 5.09 12.08
C THR A 28 10.83 4.59 11.38
N GLY A 29 10.86 4.51 10.07
CA GLY A 29 9.80 3.97 9.23
C GLY A 29 10.37 3.33 7.96
N LEU A 30 9.59 2.48 7.35
CA LEU A 30 9.90 1.80 6.11
C LEU A 30 8.88 2.20 5.03
N SER A 31 9.32 2.22 3.78
CA SER A 31 8.44 2.42 2.62
C SER A 31 8.80 1.41 1.56
N THR A 32 7.86 0.55 1.22
CA THR A 32 8.08 -0.59 0.34
C THR A 32 7.76 -0.23 -1.11
N ALA A 33 8.75 -0.41 -1.98
CA ALA A 33 8.58 -0.45 -3.43
C ALA A 33 8.31 -1.89 -3.86
N PHE A 34 7.17 -2.15 -4.49
CA PHE A 34 6.86 -3.45 -5.08
C PHE A 34 7.21 -3.46 -6.57
N ASP A 35 7.58 -4.61 -7.09
CA ASP A 35 7.87 -4.79 -8.50
C ASP A 35 6.59 -4.80 -9.37
N LEU A 36 6.75 -4.66 -10.68
CA LEU A 36 5.62 -4.61 -11.61
C LEU A 36 4.73 -5.87 -11.53
N PRO A 37 5.27 -7.11 -11.50
CA PRO A 37 4.42 -8.29 -11.34
C PRO A 37 3.53 -8.21 -10.09
N THR A 38 4.07 -7.84 -8.95
CA THR A 38 3.30 -7.66 -7.72
C THR A 38 2.23 -6.57 -7.86
N LEU A 39 2.56 -5.42 -8.48
CA LEU A 39 1.61 -4.32 -8.72
C LEU A 39 0.45 -4.72 -9.63
N TYR A 40 0.70 -5.58 -10.61
CA TYR A 40 -0.32 -6.13 -11.52
C TYR A 40 -0.98 -7.42 -11.01
N GLY A 41 -0.59 -7.93 -9.85
CA GLY A 41 -1.16 -9.14 -9.25
C GLY A 41 -0.73 -10.44 -9.91
N TYR A 42 0.44 -10.46 -10.52
CA TYR A 42 1.06 -11.67 -11.05
C TYR A 42 2.02 -12.27 -10.03
N ASP A 43 2.02 -13.59 -9.94
CA ASP A 43 3.03 -14.31 -9.17
C ASP A 43 4.39 -14.30 -9.89
N SER A 44 5.46 -14.43 -9.13
CA SER A 44 6.83 -14.35 -9.63
C SER A 44 7.19 -15.43 -10.65
N ASP A 45 6.48 -16.56 -10.65
CA ASP A 45 6.63 -17.67 -11.60
C ASP A 45 5.73 -17.53 -12.84
N SER A 46 4.93 -16.48 -12.92
CA SER A 46 4.13 -16.19 -14.11
C SER A 46 5.01 -15.83 -15.31
N SER A 47 4.58 -16.24 -16.51
CA SER A 47 5.24 -15.83 -17.74
C SER A 47 5.27 -14.30 -17.95
N PHE A 48 4.33 -13.57 -17.35
CA PHE A 48 4.28 -12.10 -17.37
C PHE A 48 5.29 -11.46 -16.40
N ALA A 49 5.85 -12.22 -15.46
CA ALA A 49 6.88 -11.73 -14.54
C ALA A 49 8.30 -11.87 -15.12
N ALA A 50 8.45 -12.57 -16.25
CA ALA A 50 9.76 -12.84 -16.84
C ALA A 50 10.48 -11.55 -17.27
N GLY A 51 11.62 -11.26 -16.63
CA GLY A 51 12.42 -10.06 -16.88
C GLY A 51 11.99 -8.82 -16.08
N GLU A 52 10.89 -8.88 -15.32
CA GLU A 52 10.39 -7.76 -14.51
C GLU A 52 10.46 -8.04 -13.00
N PHE A 53 10.65 -9.32 -12.62
CA PHE A 53 10.74 -9.70 -11.21
C PHE A 53 11.92 -8.99 -10.52
N GLY A 54 11.62 -8.24 -9.47
CA GLY A 54 12.62 -7.59 -8.63
C GLY A 54 13.30 -6.36 -9.22
N GLU A 55 12.98 -5.92 -10.45
CA GLU A 55 13.69 -4.83 -11.13
C GLU A 55 13.34 -3.45 -10.56
N CYS A 56 12.08 -3.11 -10.44
CA CYS A 56 11.62 -1.78 -9.97
C CYS A 56 11.15 -1.78 -8.52
N GLY A 57 11.26 -2.91 -7.83
CA GLY A 57 10.79 -3.10 -6.47
C GLY A 57 10.98 -4.54 -6.02
N VAL A 58 10.45 -4.89 -4.88
CA VAL A 58 10.48 -6.26 -4.36
C VAL A 58 9.31 -7.08 -4.87
N GLY A 59 9.58 -8.31 -5.31
CA GLY A 59 8.54 -9.29 -5.64
C GLY A 59 7.95 -9.91 -4.37
N VAL A 60 6.62 -9.88 -4.25
CA VAL A 60 5.87 -10.51 -3.16
C VAL A 60 4.64 -11.21 -3.73
N SER A 61 4.69 -12.53 -3.81
CA SER A 61 3.63 -13.37 -4.36
C SER A 61 2.89 -14.17 -3.29
N SER A 62 3.47 -14.30 -2.10
CA SER A 62 2.95 -15.18 -1.06
C SER A 62 3.12 -14.60 0.36
N LEU A 63 2.42 -15.23 1.32
CA LEU A 63 2.64 -14.93 2.73
C LEU A 63 4.07 -15.29 3.19
N GLU A 64 4.71 -16.26 2.54
CA GLU A 64 6.10 -16.62 2.83
C GLU A 64 7.04 -15.48 2.42
N ASP A 65 6.87 -14.90 1.21
CA ASP A 65 7.65 -13.74 0.78
C ASP A 65 7.45 -12.56 1.73
N MET A 66 6.21 -12.31 2.16
CA MET A 66 5.90 -11.27 3.15
C MET A 66 6.61 -11.53 4.48
N SER A 67 6.66 -12.78 4.90
CA SER A 67 7.33 -13.18 6.14
C SER A 67 8.85 -13.02 6.05
N ILE A 68 9.44 -13.33 4.90
CA ILE A 68 10.86 -13.09 4.64
C ILE A 68 11.15 -11.59 4.60
N LEU A 69 10.32 -10.81 3.89
CA LEU A 69 10.49 -9.37 3.74
C LEU A 69 10.54 -8.62 5.08
N PHE A 70 9.70 -9.02 6.03
CA PHE A 70 9.63 -8.41 7.35
C PHE A 70 10.23 -9.25 8.48
N ASN A 71 11.07 -10.25 8.14
CA ASN A 71 11.75 -11.06 9.14
C ASN A 71 12.66 -10.20 10.04
N ASP A 72 12.53 -10.35 11.36
CA ASP A 72 13.27 -9.58 12.38
C ASP A 72 13.04 -8.05 12.32
N ILE A 73 11.98 -7.58 11.70
CA ILE A 73 11.58 -6.16 11.74
C ILE A 73 10.57 -5.96 12.87
N PRO A 74 10.81 -5.03 13.82
CA PRO A 74 9.90 -4.80 14.95
C PRO A 74 8.67 -3.99 14.49
N LEU A 75 7.65 -4.66 13.95
CA LEU A 75 6.47 -4.05 13.33
C LEU A 75 5.61 -3.21 14.29
N ASP A 76 5.74 -3.41 15.58
CA ASP A 76 5.10 -2.58 16.62
C ASP A 76 5.82 -1.26 16.89
N LYS A 77 7.08 -1.13 16.44
CA LYS A 77 7.95 0.04 16.69
C LYS A 77 8.21 0.89 15.45
N VAL A 78 8.11 0.31 14.27
CA VAL A 78 8.29 1.02 13.01
C VAL A 78 6.96 1.22 12.32
N THR A 79 6.83 2.29 11.52
CA THR A 79 5.69 2.47 10.63
C THR A 79 6.07 2.02 9.23
N THR A 80 5.13 1.39 8.53
CA THR A 80 5.38 0.85 7.17
C THR A 80 4.42 1.48 6.17
N SER A 81 4.96 2.09 5.11
CA SER A 81 4.17 2.52 3.96
C SER A 81 4.32 1.53 2.83
N MET A 82 3.24 1.29 2.11
CA MET A 82 3.18 0.38 0.98
C MET A 82 2.58 1.09 -0.23
N THR A 83 3.37 1.23 -1.29
CA THR A 83 2.92 1.82 -2.55
C THR A 83 2.33 0.71 -3.42
N ILE A 84 1.07 0.38 -3.17
CA ILE A 84 0.33 -0.70 -3.82
C ILE A 84 -1.15 -0.31 -3.92
N ASN A 85 -1.81 -0.63 -5.03
CA ASN A 85 -3.16 -0.16 -5.33
C ASN A 85 -4.13 -1.30 -5.64
N SER A 86 -4.13 -1.87 -6.83
CA SER A 86 -5.11 -2.91 -7.18
C SER A 86 -5.04 -4.15 -6.28
N PRO A 87 -3.85 -4.73 -5.99
CA PRO A 87 -3.70 -5.85 -5.04
C PRO A 87 -3.55 -5.40 -3.58
N ALA A 88 -3.82 -4.14 -3.23
CA ALA A 88 -3.59 -3.58 -1.90
C ALA A 88 -4.24 -4.41 -0.78
N ALA A 89 -5.49 -4.85 -0.96
CA ALA A 89 -6.20 -5.63 0.04
C ALA A 89 -5.49 -6.96 0.35
N MET A 90 -4.96 -7.65 -0.68
CA MET A 90 -4.23 -8.91 -0.55
C MET A 90 -2.88 -8.72 0.13
N ILE A 91 -2.10 -7.75 -0.33
CA ILE A 91 -0.79 -7.41 0.25
C ILE A 91 -0.95 -7.00 1.72
N TRP A 92 -1.95 -6.19 2.03
CA TRP A 92 -2.21 -5.77 3.41
C TRP A 92 -2.66 -6.94 4.30
N ALA A 93 -3.49 -7.84 3.78
CA ALA A 93 -3.89 -9.05 4.50
C ALA A 93 -2.68 -9.94 4.84
N MET A 94 -1.76 -10.14 3.89
CA MET A 94 -0.50 -10.86 4.14
C MET A 94 0.38 -10.16 5.18
N TYR A 95 0.48 -8.83 5.13
CA TYR A 95 1.21 -8.06 6.14
C TYR A 95 0.63 -8.21 7.55
N ILE A 96 -0.70 -8.17 7.68
CA ILE A 96 -1.40 -8.37 8.97
C ILE A 96 -1.16 -9.79 9.47
N ALA A 97 -1.35 -10.80 8.62
CA ALA A 97 -1.11 -12.20 8.98
C ALA A 97 0.34 -12.46 9.40
N ASN A 98 1.31 -11.87 8.69
CA ASN A 98 2.71 -11.94 9.09
C ASN A 98 2.96 -11.30 10.47
N ALA A 99 2.37 -10.13 10.74
CA ALA A 99 2.50 -9.47 12.04
C ALA A 99 1.89 -10.32 13.17
N GLU A 100 0.75 -10.94 12.95
CA GLU A 100 0.11 -11.87 13.90
C GLU A 100 1.01 -13.09 14.16
N ASN A 101 1.63 -13.66 13.13
CA ASN A 101 2.61 -14.74 13.25
C ASN A 101 3.84 -14.33 14.07
N GLN A 102 4.24 -13.07 14.01
CA GLN A 102 5.30 -12.49 14.85
C GLN A 102 4.83 -12.11 16.27
N GLY A 103 3.57 -12.36 16.62
CA GLY A 103 2.99 -12.00 17.92
C GLY A 103 2.66 -10.52 18.06
N VAL A 104 2.62 -9.76 16.97
CA VAL A 104 2.29 -8.34 16.98
C VAL A 104 0.79 -8.16 16.68
N PRO A 105 -0.01 -7.68 17.63
CA PRO A 105 -1.42 -7.47 17.39
C PRO A 105 -1.64 -6.33 16.38
N LYS A 106 -2.62 -6.51 15.49
CA LYS A 106 -2.94 -5.55 14.43
C LYS A 106 -3.24 -4.13 14.91
N SER A 107 -3.73 -3.96 16.13
CA SER A 107 -3.97 -2.64 16.75
C SER A 107 -2.69 -1.84 17.04
N LYS A 108 -1.52 -2.49 17.05
CA LYS A 108 -0.22 -1.82 17.21
C LYS A 108 0.45 -1.49 15.89
N LEU A 109 -0.01 -2.06 14.78
CA LEU A 109 0.54 -1.77 13.46
C LEU A 109 0.23 -0.34 13.05
N GLY A 110 1.26 0.39 12.67
CA GLY A 110 1.16 1.75 12.16
C GLY A 110 1.75 1.85 10.77
N GLY A 111 1.11 2.60 9.90
CA GLY A 111 1.58 2.73 8.53
C GLY A 111 0.52 3.28 7.59
N THR A 112 0.77 3.11 6.32
CA THR A 112 -0.12 3.56 5.23
C THR A 112 -0.09 2.55 4.10
N ILE A 113 -1.25 2.22 3.57
CA ILE A 113 -1.35 1.57 2.28
C ILE A 113 -1.89 2.57 1.26
N GLN A 114 -1.28 2.65 0.07
CA GLN A 114 -1.70 3.67 -0.91
C GLN A 114 -3.15 3.44 -1.33
N ASN A 115 -3.47 2.28 -1.89
CA ASN A 115 -4.87 1.84 -2.08
C ASN A 115 -5.72 2.83 -2.90
N ASP A 116 -5.06 3.65 -3.73
CA ASP A 116 -5.67 4.68 -4.57
C ASP A 116 -5.91 4.12 -5.98
N ILE A 117 -7.07 3.50 -6.17
CA ILE A 117 -7.37 2.83 -7.43
C ILE A 117 -7.86 3.78 -8.54
N LEU A 118 -8.49 4.90 -8.19
CA LEU A 118 -9.02 5.83 -9.19
C LEU A 118 -7.90 6.45 -10.02
N LYS A 119 -6.78 6.83 -9.40
CA LYS A 119 -5.62 7.34 -10.15
C LYS A 119 -5.05 6.32 -11.13
N GLU A 120 -5.23 5.03 -10.88
CA GLU A 120 -4.78 3.99 -11.81
C GLU A 120 -5.54 4.06 -13.14
N TYR A 121 -6.85 4.28 -13.09
CA TYR A 121 -7.66 4.45 -14.30
C TYR A 121 -7.36 5.77 -15.02
N ILE A 122 -7.02 6.82 -14.27
CA ILE A 122 -6.75 8.15 -14.81
C ILE A 122 -5.33 8.20 -15.42
N ALA A 123 -4.30 7.73 -14.69
CA ALA A 123 -2.91 8.05 -14.98
C ALA A 123 -1.98 6.83 -15.04
N GLN A 124 -1.86 6.02 -13.97
CA GLN A 124 -0.77 5.05 -13.82
C GLN A 124 -1.01 3.72 -14.55
N LYS A 125 -2.28 3.31 -14.70
CA LYS A 125 -2.72 2.13 -15.46
C LYS A 125 -2.45 0.76 -14.83
N GLU A 126 -2.05 0.68 -13.58
CA GLU A 126 -1.78 -0.57 -12.85
C GLU A 126 -3.05 -1.08 -12.15
N TYR A 127 -4.03 -1.54 -12.91
CA TYR A 127 -5.29 -2.07 -12.39
C TYR A 127 -5.56 -3.50 -12.87
N ILE A 128 -6.21 -4.29 -11.99
CA ILE A 128 -6.57 -5.70 -12.22
C ILE A 128 -8.07 -5.84 -12.47
N PHE A 129 -8.89 -5.15 -11.67
CA PHE A 129 -10.33 -5.26 -11.68
C PHE A 129 -10.99 -4.04 -12.33
N PRO A 130 -12.24 -4.16 -12.83
CA PRO A 130 -13.04 -3.01 -13.26
C PRO A 130 -13.28 -2.00 -12.11
N PRO A 131 -13.67 -0.75 -12.43
CA PRO A 131 -13.79 0.31 -11.41
C PRO A 131 -14.67 -0.04 -10.22
N HIS A 132 -15.89 -0.54 -10.42
CA HIS A 132 -16.83 -0.82 -9.34
C HIS A 132 -16.34 -1.92 -8.37
N PRO A 133 -15.86 -3.10 -8.81
CA PRO A 133 -15.23 -4.08 -7.91
C PRO A 133 -14.00 -3.53 -7.18
N SER A 134 -13.19 -2.70 -7.84
CA SER A 134 -12.03 -2.06 -7.22
C SER A 134 -12.43 -1.11 -6.10
N MET A 135 -13.43 -0.26 -6.32
CA MET A 135 -13.95 0.64 -5.29
C MET A 135 -14.54 -0.12 -4.10
N ARG A 136 -15.16 -1.28 -4.35
CA ARG A 136 -15.62 -2.16 -3.26
C ARG A 136 -14.45 -2.64 -2.40
N LEU A 137 -13.35 -3.10 -3.01
CA LEU A 137 -12.15 -3.56 -2.28
C LEU A 137 -11.53 -2.42 -1.46
N VAL A 138 -11.44 -1.22 -2.03
CA VAL A 138 -10.96 -0.04 -1.29
C VAL A 138 -11.84 0.25 -0.09
N THR A 139 -13.18 0.25 -0.28
CA THR A 139 -14.12 0.50 0.81
C THR A 139 -14.06 -0.59 1.89
N ASP A 140 -13.88 -1.85 1.52
CA ASP A 140 -13.70 -2.97 2.45
C ASP A 140 -12.44 -2.78 3.31
N THR A 141 -11.33 -2.30 2.73
CA THR A 141 -10.10 -2.01 3.48
C THR A 141 -10.25 -0.78 4.39
N VAL A 142 -10.95 0.26 3.95
CA VAL A 142 -11.27 1.43 4.79
C VAL A 142 -12.08 1.00 5.99
N GLU A 143 -13.15 0.22 5.78
CA GLU A 143 -14.00 -0.30 6.86
C GLU A 143 -13.21 -1.15 7.85
N TYR A 144 -12.43 -2.10 7.34
CA TYR A 144 -11.63 -2.99 8.18
C TYR A 144 -10.60 -2.22 9.02
N GLY A 145 -9.87 -1.29 8.39
CA GLY A 145 -8.86 -0.48 9.05
C GLY A 145 -9.44 0.43 10.12
N THR A 146 -10.54 1.11 9.82
CA THR A 146 -11.26 1.97 10.77
C THR A 146 -11.67 1.19 12.03
N LYS A 147 -12.19 -0.02 11.86
CA LYS A 147 -12.67 -0.85 12.99
C LYS A 147 -11.55 -1.55 13.77
N ASN A 148 -10.43 -1.89 13.13
CA ASN A 148 -9.46 -2.84 13.70
C ASN A 148 -8.05 -2.28 13.86
N MET A 149 -7.67 -1.23 13.13
CA MET A 149 -6.29 -0.74 13.06
C MET A 149 -6.20 0.78 13.25
N PRO A 150 -6.35 1.27 14.48
CA PRO A 150 -6.52 2.71 14.76
C PRO A 150 -5.30 3.57 14.39
N ARG A 151 -4.13 2.95 14.15
CA ARG A 151 -2.89 3.64 13.79
C ARG A 151 -2.56 3.54 12.29
N TRP A 152 -3.45 2.95 11.49
CA TRP A 152 -3.22 2.70 10.07
C TRP A 152 -3.97 3.72 9.19
N ASN A 153 -3.27 4.29 8.21
CA ASN A 153 -3.89 5.10 7.17
C ASN A 153 -4.32 4.17 6.04
N THR A 154 -5.61 4.08 5.82
CA THR A 154 -6.24 3.07 4.94
C THR A 154 -6.17 3.43 3.46
N ILE A 155 -5.81 4.69 3.17
CA ILE A 155 -5.62 5.19 1.82
C ILE A 155 -4.62 6.35 1.82
N SER A 156 -3.91 6.54 0.71
CA SER A 156 -3.13 7.74 0.42
C SER A 156 -3.44 8.18 -1.00
N ILE A 157 -4.19 9.27 -1.12
CA ILE A 157 -4.71 9.78 -2.39
C ILE A 157 -3.64 10.63 -3.05
N SER A 158 -3.18 10.19 -4.24
CA SER A 158 -1.97 10.69 -4.87
C SER A 158 -2.22 11.53 -6.12
N GLY A 159 -1.85 12.80 -6.09
CA GLY A 159 -1.85 13.69 -7.26
C GLY A 159 -0.63 13.51 -8.18
N TYR A 160 0.50 13.06 -7.64
CA TYR A 160 1.77 12.94 -8.35
C TYR A 160 1.65 12.25 -9.72
N HIS A 161 0.98 11.10 -9.78
CA HIS A 161 0.83 10.31 -11.00
C HIS A 161 0.02 11.04 -12.07
N ILE A 162 -1.01 11.79 -11.65
CA ILE A 162 -1.83 12.61 -12.53
C ILE A 162 -0.98 13.75 -13.12
N ARG A 163 -0.11 14.36 -12.29
CA ARG A 163 0.81 15.40 -12.73
C ARG A 163 1.82 14.88 -13.76
N GLU A 164 2.45 13.74 -13.47
CA GLU A 164 3.43 13.11 -14.36
C GLU A 164 2.81 12.60 -15.68
N ALA A 165 1.51 12.27 -15.67
CA ALA A 165 0.77 11.93 -16.89
C ALA A 165 0.48 13.15 -17.79
N GLY A 166 0.90 14.37 -17.38
CA GLY A 166 0.83 15.57 -18.20
C GLY A 166 -0.23 16.59 -17.80
N SER A 167 -0.89 16.43 -16.65
CA SER A 167 -1.88 17.43 -16.18
C SER A 167 -1.21 18.71 -15.70
N THR A 168 -1.95 19.82 -15.74
CA THR A 168 -1.55 21.06 -15.08
C THR A 168 -1.68 20.92 -13.56
N ALA A 169 -1.04 21.80 -12.79
CA ALA A 169 -1.16 21.80 -11.33
C ALA A 169 -2.62 21.98 -10.85
N VAL A 170 -3.42 22.75 -11.59
CA VAL A 170 -4.85 22.93 -11.27
C VAL A 170 -5.64 21.64 -11.52
N GLN A 171 -5.38 20.94 -12.61
CA GLN A 171 -5.99 19.65 -12.92
C GLN A 171 -5.56 18.58 -11.93
N GLU A 172 -4.28 18.51 -11.59
CA GLU A 172 -3.77 17.59 -10.55
C GLU A 172 -4.54 17.78 -9.25
N LEU A 173 -4.64 18.99 -8.74
CA LEU A 173 -5.37 19.30 -7.51
C LEU A 173 -6.86 18.93 -7.62
N ALA A 174 -7.50 19.33 -8.72
CA ALA A 174 -8.93 19.10 -8.91
C ALA A 174 -9.26 17.60 -8.99
N PHE A 175 -8.49 16.82 -9.73
CA PHE A 175 -8.73 15.38 -9.89
C PHE A 175 -8.40 14.62 -8.60
N THR A 176 -7.32 14.98 -7.91
CA THR A 176 -6.96 14.35 -6.62
C THR A 176 -8.04 14.59 -5.56
N LEU A 177 -8.59 15.81 -5.48
CA LEU A 177 -9.68 16.10 -4.55
C LEU A 177 -10.98 15.38 -4.97
N ALA A 178 -11.27 15.27 -6.26
CA ALA A 178 -12.43 14.53 -6.75
C ALA A 178 -12.35 13.05 -6.40
N ASP A 179 -11.17 12.42 -6.55
CA ASP A 179 -10.92 11.05 -6.13
C ASP A 179 -11.13 10.89 -4.61
N GLY A 180 -10.62 11.84 -3.82
CA GLY A 180 -10.82 11.86 -2.37
C GLY A 180 -12.28 11.91 -1.96
N TYR A 181 -13.07 12.75 -2.61
CA TYR A 181 -14.52 12.80 -2.41
C TYR A 181 -15.20 11.48 -2.79
N ALA A 182 -14.84 10.90 -3.93
CA ALA A 182 -15.44 9.63 -4.36
C ALA A 182 -15.17 8.50 -3.35
N TYR A 183 -13.96 8.40 -2.80
CA TYR A 183 -13.65 7.42 -1.74
C TYR A 183 -14.47 7.66 -0.47
N ALA A 184 -14.61 8.93 -0.06
CA ALA A 184 -15.41 9.28 1.11
C ALA A 184 -16.90 8.95 0.90
N ASP A 185 -17.47 9.26 -0.26
CA ASP A 185 -18.85 8.95 -0.58
C ASP A 185 -19.11 7.44 -0.54
N TRP A 186 -18.25 6.62 -1.12
CA TRP A 186 -18.37 5.16 -1.06
C TRP A 186 -18.31 4.62 0.37
N ALA A 187 -17.45 5.20 1.23
CA ALA A 187 -17.38 4.82 2.64
C ALA A 187 -18.66 5.22 3.41
N ILE A 188 -19.19 6.42 3.14
CA ILE A 188 -20.45 6.90 3.74
C ILE A 188 -21.64 6.05 3.25
N GLU A 189 -21.73 5.73 1.97
CA GLU A 189 -22.76 4.85 1.42
C GLU A 189 -22.72 3.44 2.04
N ARG A 190 -21.52 2.96 2.42
CA ARG A 190 -21.34 1.72 3.19
C ARG A 190 -21.86 1.84 4.62
N GLY A 191 -22.17 3.04 5.11
CA GLY A 191 -22.64 3.32 6.45
C GLY A 191 -21.54 3.63 7.45
N LEU A 192 -20.32 3.96 7.01
CA LEU A 192 -19.24 4.40 7.88
C LEU A 192 -19.43 5.86 8.29
N ASN A 193 -19.09 6.17 9.54
CA ASN A 193 -19.08 7.54 10.01
C ASN A 193 -17.81 8.26 9.51
N VAL A 194 -17.99 9.39 8.82
CA VAL A 194 -16.89 10.18 8.24
C VAL A 194 -15.88 10.62 9.29
N ASP A 195 -16.31 10.99 10.47
CA ASP A 195 -15.43 11.43 11.56
C ASP A 195 -14.54 10.31 12.12
N GLU A 196 -14.87 9.04 11.84
CA GLU A 196 -14.07 7.89 12.26
C GLU A 196 -13.01 7.50 11.22
N PHE A 197 -13.32 7.57 9.93
CA PHE A 197 -12.37 7.13 8.89
C PHE A 197 -11.56 8.28 8.26
N ALA A 198 -12.17 9.46 8.05
CA ALA A 198 -11.51 10.55 7.33
C ALA A 198 -10.22 11.06 8.00
N PRO A 199 -10.06 11.06 9.33
CA PRO A 199 -8.79 11.40 9.97
C PRO A 199 -7.62 10.46 9.59
N ARG A 200 -7.90 9.32 8.95
CA ARG A 200 -6.92 8.34 8.47
C ARG A 200 -6.76 8.34 6.95
N PHE A 201 -7.44 9.22 6.26
CA PHE A 201 -7.14 9.51 4.85
C PHE A 201 -5.89 10.40 4.77
N SER A 202 -5.01 10.08 3.84
CA SER A 202 -3.72 10.75 3.69
C SER A 202 -3.53 11.21 2.25
#